data_69ab9e4eaa0e73df68122e41b7dd91c8
#
_entry.id   69ab9e4eaa0e73df68122e41b7dd91c8
#
_cell.length_a   1.000
_cell.length_b   1.000
_cell.length_c   1.000
_cell.angle_alpha   90.00
_cell.angle_beta   90.00
_cell.angle_gamma   90.00
#
_symmetry.space_group_name_H-M   'P 1'
#
loop_
_entity.id
_entity.type
_entity.pdbx_description
1 polymer ?
#
loop_
_entity_poly.entity_id
_entity_poly.type
_entity_poly.pdbx_seq_one_letter_code
_entity_poly.pdbx_strand_id
1 'polypeptide(L)'
;VVNPRGAHAPQGCITLYMSKDLRAEAFRPWLEDRGVPKEALGRIFPRPGYFNIARMLPYGEDWVAFMNAVGMGCLRGRVDNFFKGEDWAEIYSAVTGFETSLGELKAAARRNYNLYKALNVRMGYSRKDDIFPGRWFEPLVTSDRGTLVLRDYFGTPLTKEDCEKLLDDYYDERGWDIKTSLPTEKTLIDSGLEDVAKDLKTRRLIK
;
A
#
# COMPACT_ATOMS: atom_id res chain seq x y z
N VAL A 1 8.75 -5.78 1.06
CA VAL A 1 8.71 -5.56 -0.38
C VAL A 1 8.22 -4.18 -0.73
N VAL A 2 7.21 -3.66 -0.03
CA VAL A 2 6.55 -2.36 -0.33
C VAL A 2 6.96 -1.22 0.58
N ASN A 3 7.97 -1.37 1.42
CA ASN A 3 8.42 -0.33 2.32
C ASN A 3 9.51 0.54 1.65
N PRO A 4 9.30 1.84 1.44
CA PRO A 4 10.26 2.72 0.79
C PRO A 4 11.59 2.86 1.56
N ARG A 5 11.62 2.44 2.82
CA ARG A 5 12.84 2.41 3.66
C ARG A 5 13.49 1.03 3.73
N GLY A 6 13.13 0.09 2.87
CA GLY A 6 13.66 -1.28 2.89
C GLY A 6 13.09 -2.12 4.02
N ALA A 7 13.90 -2.90 4.73
CA ALA A 7 13.47 -3.87 5.73
C ALA A 7 12.92 -3.30 7.04
N HIS A 8 12.77 -1.99 7.16
CA HIS A 8 12.24 -1.34 8.36
C HIS A 8 10.71 -1.46 8.43
N ALA A 9 10.24 -2.49 9.11
CA ALA A 9 8.85 -2.94 9.12
C ALA A 9 7.77 -1.93 9.57
N PRO A 10 7.95 -1.02 10.54
CA PRO A 10 6.81 -0.28 11.11
C PRO A 10 6.19 0.81 10.22
N GLN A 11 6.80 1.19 9.12
CA GLN A 11 6.44 2.42 8.42
C GLN A 11 5.68 2.26 7.10
N GLY A 12 5.39 1.05 6.71
CA GLY A 12 4.69 0.79 5.45
C GLY A 12 3.40 -0.01 5.58
N CYS A 13 3.06 -0.49 6.78
CA CYS A 13 1.98 -1.45 6.91
C CYS A 13 0.92 -1.00 7.90
N ILE A 14 -0.28 -0.85 7.40
CA ILE A 14 -1.51 -0.63 8.15
C ILE A 14 -1.78 -1.74 9.18
N THR A 15 -1.36 -2.97 8.88
CA THR A 15 -1.67 -4.15 9.69
C THR A 15 -0.80 -4.29 10.93
N LEU A 16 0.30 -3.54 11.07
CA LEU A 16 1.18 -3.61 12.23
C LEU A 16 0.54 -3.09 13.52
N TYR A 17 -0.50 -2.28 13.40
CA TYR A 17 -1.20 -1.70 14.54
C TYR A 17 -2.50 -2.41 14.86
N MET A 18 -2.80 -3.47 14.12
CA MET A 18 -4.03 -4.24 14.30
C MET A 18 -3.71 -5.52 15.05
N SER A 19 -4.41 -5.75 16.15
CA SER A 19 -4.31 -6.97 16.94
C SER A 19 -4.58 -8.18 16.05
N LYS A 20 -3.84 -9.27 16.27
CA LYS A 20 -4.09 -10.56 15.63
C LYS A 20 -5.49 -11.13 15.89
N ASP A 21 -6.16 -10.60 16.90
CA ASP A 21 -7.51 -11.02 17.31
C ASP A 21 -8.61 -10.24 16.58
N LEU A 22 -8.24 -9.25 15.74
CA LEU A 22 -9.24 -8.53 14.95
C LEU A 22 -9.73 -9.40 13.79
N ARG A 23 -11.04 -9.52 13.70
CA ARG A 23 -11.71 -10.18 12.58
C ARG A 23 -11.52 -9.34 11.31
N ALA A 24 -11.58 -9.99 10.14
CA ALA A 24 -11.45 -9.31 8.85
C ALA A 24 -12.37 -8.09 8.72
N GLU A 25 -13.58 -8.17 9.28
CA GLU A 25 -14.58 -7.11 9.28
C GLU A 25 -14.16 -5.84 10.02
N ALA A 26 -13.23 -5.92 10.97
CA ALA A 26 -12.75 -4.76 11.71
C ALA A 26 -11.89 -3.81 10.86
N PHE A 27 -11.33 -4.28 9.76
CA PHE A 27 -10.56 -3.45 8.83
C PHE A 27 -11.44 -2.60 7.93
N ARG A 28 -12.66 -3.05 7.65
CA ARG A 28 -13.57 -2.35 6.74
C ARG A 28 -13.93 -0.94 7.24
N PRO A 29 -14.40 -0.71 8.49
CA PRO A 29 -14.71 0.62 8.99
C PRO A 29 -13.52 1.58 8.92
N TRP A 30 -12.33 1.09 9.15
CA TRP A 30 -11.11 1.90 9.06
C TRP A 30 -10.84 2.37 7.63
N LEU A 31 -11.03 1.50 6.65
CA LEU A 31 -10.86 1.83 5.22
C LEU A 31 -11.98 2.77 4.73
N GLU A 32 -13.22 2.53 5.17
CA GLU A 32 -14.37 3.39 4.87
C GLU A 32 -14.17 4.80 5.40
N ASP A 33 -13.71 4.94 6.63
CA ASP A 33 -13.40 6.21 7.27
C ASP A 33 -12.31 6.99 6.52
N ARG A 34 -11.32 6.29 5.93
CA ARG A 34 -10.30 6.90 5.06
C ARG A 34 -10.78 7.05 3.61
N GLY A 35 -12.07 6.92 3.37
CA GLY A 35 -12.71 7.18 2.09
C GLY A 35 -12.28 6.22 0.97
N VAL A 36 -11.99 4.95 1.28
CA VAL A 36 -11.74 3.93 0.24
C VAL A 36 -13.02 3.69 -0.55
N PRO A 37 -12.97 3.71 -1.91
CA PRO A 37 -14.15 3.55 -2.74
C PRO A 37 -14.87 2.22 -2.51
N LYS A 38 -16.21 2.20 -2.62
CA LYS A 38 -17.04 0.99 -2.41
C LYS A 38 -16.64 -0.17 -3.32
N GLU A 39 -16.29 0.13 -4.57
CA GLU A 39 -15.84 -0.86 -5.55
C GLU A 39 -14.52 -1.53 -5.10
N ALA A 40 -13.62 -0.74 -4.54
CA ALA A 40 -12.37 -1.24 -3.97
C ALA A 40 -12.63 -2.08 -2.71
N LEU A 41 -13.53 -1.63 -1.84
CA LEU A 41 -13.93 -2.42 -0.66
C LEU A 41 -14.53 -3.77 -1.05
N GLY A 42 -15.29 -3.84 -2.16
CA GLY A 42 -15.79 -5.09 -2.71
C GLY A 42 -14.68 -6.06 -3.16
N ARG A 43 -13.59 -5.53 -3.73
CA ARG A 43 -12.41 -6.35 -4.12
C ARG A 43 -11.55 -6.74 -2.92
N ILE A 44 -11.44 -5.86 -1.95
CA ILE A 44 -10.70 -6.12 -0.70
C ILE A 44 -11.43 -7.18 0.14
N PHE A 45 -12.74 -7.08 0.27
CA PHE A 45 -13.58 -7.99 1.07
C PHE A 45 -14.55 -8.79 0.19
N PRO A 46 -14.05 -9.74 -0.61
CA PRO A 46 -14.89 -10.48 -1.59
C PRO A 46 -15.88 -11.44 -0.94
N ARG A 47 -15.69 -11.80 0.33
CA ARG A 47 -16.56 -12.70 1.11
C ARG A 47 -16.43 -12.44 2.61
N PRO A 48 -17.45 -12.79 3.42
CA PRO A 48 -17.38 -12.68 4.89
C PRO A 48 -16.15 -13.42 5.47
N GLY A 49 -15.55 -12.83 6.50
CA GLY A 49 -14.41 -13.40 7.21
C GLY A 49 -13.08 -13.41 6.43
N TYR A 50 -13.03 -12.78 5.26
CA TYR A 50 -11.82 -12.75 4.43
C TYR A 50 -11.55 -11.35 3.89
N PHE A 51 -10.28 -10.99 3.75
CA PHE A 51 -9.84 -9.83 2.98
C PHE A 51 -8.60 -10.16 2.15
N ASN A 52 -8.48 -9.51 1.01
CA ASN A 52 -7.29 -9.57 0.18
C ASN A 52 -6.31 -8.48 0.63
N ILE A 53 -5.25 -8.89 1.33
CA ILE A 53 -4.24 -7.97 1.87
C ILE A 53 -3.54 -7.18 0.77
N ALA A 54 -3.28 -7.80 -0.37
CA ALA A 54 -2.58 -7.16 -1.47
C ALA A 54 -3.38 -6.00 -2.06
N ARG A 55 -4.70 -6.16 -2.20
CA ARG A 55 -5.61 -5.10 -2.64
C ARG A 55 -5.87 -4.03 -1.57
N MET A 56 -5.71 -4.38 -0.30
CA MET A 56 -5.85 -3.42 0.80
C MET A 56 -4.60 -2.51 0.94
N LEU A 57 -3.42 -3.07 0.71
CA LEU A 57 -2.13 -2.39 0.92
C LEU A 57 -2.01 -1.02 0.24
N PRO A 58 -2.40 -0.82 -1.03
CA PRO A 58 -2.30 0.48 -1.69
C PRO A 58 -2.91 1.64 -0.91
N TYR A 59 -4.05 1.40 -0.29
CA TYR A 59 -4.76 2.43 0.49
C TYR A 59 -4.05 2.76 1.80
N GLY A 60 -3.50 1.74 2.44
CA GLY A 60 -2.66 1.94 3.62
C GLY A 60 -1.36 2.66 3.32
N GLU A 61 -0.72 2.34 2.21
CA GLU A 61 0.52 2.98 1.78
C GLU A 61 0.30 4.44 1.37
N ASP A 62 -0.80 4.74 0.67
CA ASP A 62 -1.17 6.13 0.34
C ASP A 62 -1.41 6.92 1.63
N TRP A 63 -2.12 6.33 2.60
CA TRP A 63 -2.32 6.95 3.91
C TRP A 63 -1.00 7.21 4.64
N VAL A 64 -0.09 6.25 4.62
CA VAL A 64 1.26 6.39 5.18
C VAL A 64 2.06 7.49 4.47
N ALA A 65 1.96 7.56 3.14
CA ALA A 65 2.64 8.59 2.36
C ALA A 65 2.12 9.99 2.73
N PHE A 66 0.80 10.14 2.93
CA PHE A 66 0.20 11.36 3.46
C PHE A 66 0.77 11.72 4.82
N MET A 67 0.69 10.80 5.80
CA MET A 67 1.17 11.05 7.16
C MET A 67 2.66 11.43 7.22
N ASN A 68 3.48 10.83 6.37
CA ASN A 68 4.89 11.20 6.25
C ASN A 68 5.07 12.59 5.63
N ALA A 69 4.27 12.95 4.63
CA ALA A 69 4.35 14.25 3.95
C ALA A 69 3.97 15.40 4.88
N VAL A 70 3.00 15.21 5.79
CA VAL A 70 2.62 16.20 6.79
C VAL A 70 3.51 16.18 8.06
N GLY A 71 4.61 15.40 8.05
CA GLY A 71 5.60 15.40 9.12
C GLY A 71 5.28 14.51 10.33
N MET A 72 4.20 13.73 10.30
CA MET A 72 3.79 12.88 11.43
C MET A 72 4.71 11.68 11.68
N GLY A 73 5.44 11.23 10.67
CA GLY A 73 6.51 10.23 10.82
C GLY A 73 6.15 9.02 11.68
N CYS A 74 6.96 8.74 12.69
CA CYS A 74 6.79 7.59 13.58
C CYS A 74 5.71 7.78 14.67
N LEU A 75 5.18 8.97 14.86
CA LEU A 75 4.06 9.22 15.78
C LEU A 75 2.73 8.69 15.24
N ARG A 76 2.67 8.43 13.96
CA ARG A 76 1.49 7.95 13.22
C ARG A 76 0.71 6.84 13.94
N GLY A 77 1.37 5.78 14.37
CA GLY A 77 0.70 4.62 14.97
C GLY A 77 -0.01 4.90 16.29
N ARG A 78 0.29 6.02 16.93
CA ARG A 78 -0.38 6.44 18.17
C ARG A 78 -1.47 7.46 17.93
N VAL A 79 -1.30 8.33 16.94
CA VAL A 79 -2.19 9.47 16.69
C VAL A 79 -3.26 9.15 15.68
N ASP A 80 -2.96 8.31 14.67
CA ASP A 80 -3.85 7.96 13.57
C ASP A 80 -5.16 7.29 14.03
N ASN A 81 -5.14 6.57 15.15
CA ASN A 81 -6.33 5.91 15.69
C ASN A 81 -7.30 6.85 16.45
N PHE A 82 -6.88 8.08 16.75
CA PHE A 82 -7.71 9.04 17.47
C PHE A 82 -8.51 9.95 16.53
N PHE A 83 -8.11 10.06 15.27
CA PHE A 83 -8.69 10.97 14.30
C PHE A 83 -9.30 10.20 13.14
N LYS A 84 -10.45 10.68 12.67
CA LYS A 84 -11.07 10.20 11.44
C LYS A 84 -10.37 10.79 10.23
N GLY A 85 -10.66 10.24 9.06
CA GLY A 85 -10.12 10.76 7.80
C GLY A 85 -10.43 12.24 7.59
N GLU A 86 -11.68 12.65 7.86
CA GLU A 86 -12.11 14.05 7.71
C GLU A 86 -11.44 14.97 8.73
N ASP A 87 -11.20 14.53 9.95
CA ASP A 87 -10.49 15.32 10.97
C ASP A 87 -9.09 15.74 10.47
N TRP A 88 -8.43 14.87 9.70
CA TRP A 88 -7.14 15.18 9.10
C TRP A 88 -7.22 16.26 8.03
N ALA A 89 -8.30 16.32 7.26
CA ALA A 89 -8.53 17.39 6.29
C ALA A 89 -8.75 18.73 7.01
N GLU A 90 -9.53 18.74 8.10
CA GLU A 90 -9.76 19.91 8.91
C GLU A 90 -8.45 20.40 9.57
N ILE A 91 -7.68 19.50 10.20
CA ILE A 91 -6.39 19.81 10.81
C ILE A 91 -5.43 20.41 9.76
N TYR A 92 -5.32 19.77 8.59
CA TYR A 92 -4.45 20.25 7.52
C TYR A 92 -4.87 21.66 7.07
N SER A 93 -6.17 21.88 6.83
CA SER A 93 -6.72 23.17 6.43
C SER A 93 -6.46 24.25 7.48
N ALA A 94 -6.68 23.93 8.76
CA ALA A 94 -6.47 24.86 9.87
C ALA A 94 -4.99 25.27 10.03
N VAL A 95 -4.05 24.33 9.82
CA VAL A 95 -2.62 24.59 10.00
C VAL A 95 -2.02 25.31 8.79
N THR A 96 -2.45 24.98 7.57
CA THR A 96 -1.86 25.52 6.34
C THR A 96 -2.59 26.74 5.81
N GLY A 97 -3.84 26.94 6.17
CA GLY A 97 -4.73 27.96 5.57
C GLY A 97 -5.28 27.56 4.18
N PHE A 98 -4.99 26.36 3.69
CA PHE A 98 -5.54 25.83 2.44
C PHE A 98 -6.77 24.98 2.76
N GLU A 99 -7.94 25.41 2.30
CA GLU A 99 -9.13 24.55 2.36
C GLU A 99 -8.86 23.28 1.53
N THR A 100 -8.93 22.14 2.19
CA THR A 100 -8.56 20.87 1.59
C THR A 100 -9.50 19.76 2.08
N SER A 101 -10.09 19.04 1.14
CA SER A 101 -10.91 17.86 1.43
C SER A 101 -10.06 16.60 1.66
N LEU A 102 -10.65 15.59 2.32
CA LEU A 102 -10.04 14.27 2.44
C LEU A 102 -9.73 13.66 1.05
N GLY A 103 -10.59 13.90 0.06
CA GLY A 103 -10.38 13.45 -1.32
C GLY A 103 -9.10 14.01 -1.93
N GLU A 104 -8.84 15.31 -1.75
CA GLU A 104 -7.62 15.98 -2.25
C GLU A 104 -6.36 15.49 -1.52
N LEU A 105 -6.42 15.30 -0.20
CA LEU A 105 -5.30 14.72 0.56
C LEU A 105 -4.95 13.32 0.06
N LYS A 106 -5.95 12.48 -0.21
CA LYS A 106 -5.74 11.15 -0.76
C LYS A 106 -5.17 11.19 -2.18
N ALA A 107 -5.66 12.08 -3.03
CA ALA A 107 -5.13 12.26 -4.38
C ALA A 107 -3.65 12.69 -4.34
N ALA A 108 -3.31 13.62 -3.44
CA ALA A 108 -1.92 14.04 -3.23
C ALA A 108 -1.04 12.90 -2.72
N ALA A 109 -1.53 12.08 -1.80
CA ALA A 109 -0.83 10.91 -1.29
C ALA A 109 -0.57 9.87 -2.38
N ARG A 110 -1.58 9.56 -3.20
CA ARG A 110 -1.47 8.64 -4.33
C ARG A 110 -0.51 9.16 -5.39
N ARG A 111 -0.56 10.47 -5.69
CA ARG A 111 0.42 11.15 -6.57
C ARG A 111 1.84 10.96 -6.06
N ASN A 112 2.07 11.22 -4.78
CA ASN A 112 3.37 11.07 -4.14
C ASN A 112 3.89 9.64 -4.28
N TYR A 113 3.05 8.63 -4.04
CA TYR A 113 3.44 7.23 -4.15
C TYR A 113 3.76 6.81 -5.58
N ASN A 114 2.96 7.25 -6.57
CA ASN A 114 3.23 7.01 -7.98
C ASN A 114 4.51 7.73 -8.46
N LEU A 115 4.82 8.91 -7.92
CA LEU A 115 6.09 9.60 -8.18
C LEU A 115 7.29 8.80 -7.64
N TYR A 116 7.21 8.23 -6.43
CA TYR A 116 8.25 7.32 -5.93
C TYR A 116 8.44 6.12 -6.85
N LYS A 117 7.36 5.50 -7.32
CA LYS A 117 7.46 4.39 -8.27
C LYS A 117 8.11 4.83 -9.58
N ALA A 118 7.74 5.98 -10.12
CA ALA A 118 8.35 6.52 -11.34
C ALA A 118 9.86 6.78 -11.19
N LEU A 119 10.30 7.29 -10.03
CA LEU A 119 11.72 7.44 -9.73
C LEU A 119 12.45 6.10 -9.71
N ASN A 120 11.86 5.07 -9.09
CA ASN A 120 12.41 3.71 -9.10
C ASN A 120 12.52 3.16 -10.53
N VAL A 121 11.50 3.37 -11.37
CA VAL A 121 11.52 2.98 -12.78
C VAL A 121 12.67 3.66 -13.54
N ARG A 122 12.91 4.95 -13.30
CA ARG A 122 14.06 5.67 -13.88
C ARG A 122 15.41 5.11 -13.44
N MET A 123 15.48 4.52 -12.24
CA MET A 123 16.66 3.82 -11.71
C MET A 123 16.78 2.38 -12.23
N GLY A 124 15.85 1.91 -13.07
CA GLY A 124 15.86 0.59 -13.68
C GLY A 124 15.14 -0.52 -12.90
N TYR A 125 14.47 -0.16 -11.80
CA TYR A 125 13.69 -1.13 -11.02
C TYR A 125 12.40 -1.50 -11.74
N SER A 126 12.04 -2.77 -11.65
CA SER A 126 10.84 -3.35 -12.26
C SER A 126 10.40 -4.58 -11.46
N ARG A 127 9.40 -5.32 -11.92
CA ARG A 127 8.90 -6.53 -11.25
C ARG A 127 9.99 -7.56 -10.91
N LYS A 128 11.03 -7.68 -11.72
CA LYS A 128 12.15 -8.62 -11.45
C LYS A 128 12.88 -8.32 -10.14
N ASP A 129 12.76 -7.10 -9.64
CA ASP A 129 13.41 -6.63 -8.41
C ASP A 129 12.47 -6.74 -7.20
N ASP A 130 11.17 -6.95 -7.43
CA ASP A 130 10.13 -7.13 -6.39
C ASP A 130 10.08 -8.60 -5.95
N ILE A 131 11.19 -9.11 -5.39
CA ILE A 131 11.34 -10.50 -5.00
C ILE A 131 11.13 -10.71 -3.49
N PHE A 132 10.51 -11.83 -3.15
CA PHE A 132 10.47 -12.28 -1.76
C PHE A 132 11.77 -13.01 -1.39
N PRO A 133 12.32 -12.79 -0.19
CA PRO A 133 13.50 -13.51 0.26
C PRO A 133 13.25 -15.02 0.22
N GLY A 134 14.14 -15.78 -0.42
CA GLY A 134 14.01 -17.25 -0.53
C GLY A 134 13.86 -17.94 0.83
N ARG A 135 14.53 -17.40 1.85
CA ARG A 135 14.44 -17.86 3.24
C ARG A 135 13.01 -17.91 3.81
N TRP A 136 12.09 -17.09 3.32
CA TRP A 136 10.71 -17.09 3.80
C TRP A 136 9.93 -18.37 3.44
N PHE A 137 10.37 -19.08 2.40
CA PHE A 137 9.75 -20.32 1.92
C PHE A 137 10.42 -21.57 2.50
N GLU A 138 11.49 -21.40 3.28
CA GLU A 138 12.14 -22.51 3.97
C GLU A 138 11.53 -22.69 5.35
N PRO A 139 11.21 -23.93 5.77
CA PRO A 139 10.74 -24.18 7.13
C PRO A 139 11.79 -23.77 8.16
N LEU A 140 11.36 -23.03 9.17
CA LEU A 140 12.21 -22.65 10.31
C LEU A 140 11.90 -23.57 11.49
N VAL A 141 12.85 -24.41 11.87
CA VAL A 141 12.71 -25.26 13.06
C VAL A 141 13.15 -24.46 14.30
N THR A 142 12.26 -24.40 15.29
CA THR A 142 12.50 -23.72 16.57
C THR A 142 12.37 -24.71 17.72
N SER A 143 13.07 -24.49 18.83
CA SER A 143 13.04 -25.35 20.02
C SER A 143 11.72 -25.27 20.78
N ASP A 144 11.00 -24.16 20.70
CA ASP A 144 9.81 -23.83 21.50
C ASP A 144 8.51 -23.89 20.70
N ARG A 145 8.55 -23.69 19.39
CA ARG A 145 7.35 -23.57 18.52
C ARG A 145 7.28 -24.61 17.41
N GLY A 146 8.21 -25.55 17.37
CA GLY A 146 8.29 -26.56 16.31
C GLY A 146 8.68 -25.96 14.97
N THR A 147 8.07 -26.45 13.87
CA THR A 147 8.38 -26.01 12.52
C THR A 147 7.45 -24.87 12.09
N LEU A 148 8.03 -23.70 11.82
CA LEU A 148 7.33 -22.53 11.34
C LEU A 148 7.46 -22.45 9.81
N VAL A 149 6.37 -22.11 9.14
CA VAL A 149 6.30 -21.82 7.70
C VAL A 149 5.63 -20.47 7.48
N LEU A 150 5.91 -19.85 6.33
CA LEU A 150 5.22 -18.62 5.94
C LEU A 150 3.72 -18.87 5.86
N ARG A 151 2.93 -18.00 6.47
CA ARG A 151 1.47 -18.08 6.48
C ARG A 151 0.85 -16.73 6.17
N ASP A 152 -0.34 -16.76 5.60
CA ASP A 152 -1.18 -15.57 5.47
C ASP A 152 -1.75 -15.13 6.84
N TYR A 153 -2.53 -14.05 6.82
CA TYR A 153 -3.20 -13.54 8.03
C TYR A 153 -4.15 -14.55 8.66
N PHE A 154 -4.73 -15.45 7.87
CA PHE A 154 -5.69 -16.47 8.30
C PHE A 154 -5.01 -17.79 8.73
N GLY A 155 -3.69 -17.82 8.71
CA GLY A 155 -2.92 -18.99 9.10
C GLY A 155 -2.71 -20.03 7.99
N THR A 156 -3.13 -19.74 6.76
CA THR A 156 -2.90 -20.63 5.60
C THR A 156 -1.44 -20.54 5.15
N PRO A 157 -0.74 -21.67 4.99
CA PRO A 157 0.61 -21.66 4.43
C PRO A 157 0.63 -21.01 3.04
N LEU A 158 1.63 -20.16 2.80
CA LEU A 158 1.85 -19.48 1.52
C LEU A 158 3.03 -20.11 0.77
N THR A 159 2.81 -20.40 -0.50
CA THR A 159 3.86 -20.76 -1.45
C THR A 159 4.42 -19.52 -2.12
N LYS A 160 5.50 -19.70 -2.89
CA LYS A 160 6.05 -18.63 -3.71
C LYS A 160 5.03 -18.17 -4.77
N GLU A 161 4.32 -19.11 -5.38
CA GLU A 161 3.28 -18.86 -6.37
C GLU A 161 2.10 -18.07 -5.79
N ASP A 162 1.73 -18.31 -4.54
CA ASP A 162 0.70 -17.53 -3.85
C ASP A 162 1.18 -16.09 -3.60
N CYS A 163 2.44 -15.90 -3.25
CA CYS A 163 3.03 -14.57 -3.09
C CYS A 163 3.10 -13.82 -4.43
N GLU A 164 3.40 -14.50 -5.55
CA GLU A 164 3.37 -13.88 -6.88
C GLU A 164 1.95 -13.42 -7.26
N LYS A 165 0.91 -14.20 -6.95
CA LYS A 165 -0.50 -13.80 -7.15
C LYS A 165 -0.87 -12.58 -6.30
N LEU A 166 -0.36 -12.50 -5.07
CA LEU A 166 -0.56 -11.30 -4.24
C LEU A 166 0.12 -10.07 -4.86
N LEU A 167 1.29 -10.20 -5.49
CA LEU A 167 1.91 -9.12 -6.24
C LEU A 167 1.05 -8.69 -7.44
N ASP A 168 0.46 -9.65 -8.17
CA ASP A 168 -0.45 -9.34 -9.27
C ASP A 168 -1.64 -8.52 -8.81
N ASP A 169 -2.30 -8.93 -7.74
CA ASP A 169 -3.42 -8.20 -7.13
C ASP A 169 -3.02 -6.80 -6.64
N TYR A 170 -1.82 -6.66 -6.11
CA TYR A 170 -1.29 -5.37 -5.66
C TYR A 170 -1.05 -4.42 -6.83
N TYR A 171 -0.42 -4.89 -7.91
CA TYR A 171 -0.17 -4.05 -9.08
C TYR A 171 -1.45 -3.66 -9.80
N ASP A 172 -2.40 -4.60 -9.91
CA ASP A 172 -3.73 -4.33 -10.47
C ASP A 172 -4.45 -3.22 -9.69
N GLU A 173 -4.47 -3.31 -8.36
CA GLU A 173 -5.11 -2.30 -7.50
C GLU A 173 -4.38 -0.95 -7.52
N ARG A 174 -3.06 -0.95 -7.78
CA ARG A 174 -2.27 0.27 -8.03
C ARG A 174 -2.53 0.88 -9.41
N GLY A 175 -3.10 0.13 -10.35
CA GLY A 175 -3.23 0.50 -11.76
C GLY A 175 -1.88 0.44 -12.48
N TRP A 176 -0.98 -0.43 -12.03
CA TRP A 176 0.31 -0.68 -12.66
C TRP A 176 0.24 -1.90 -13.58
N ASP A 177 1.15 -1.98 -14.53
CA ASP A 177 1.26 -3.16 -15.41
C ASP A 177 1.69 -4.39 -14.58
N ILE A 178 0.86 -5.43 -14.58
CA ILE A 178 1.06 -6.62 -13.76
C ILE A 178 2.37 -7.34 -14.12
N LYS A 179 2.75 -7.36 -15.40
CA LYS A 179 3.93 -8.11 -15.86
C LYS A 179 5.24 -7.41 -15.54
N THR A 180 5.22 -6.09 -15.49
CA THR A 180 6.43 -5.27 -15.35
C THR A 180 6.49 -4.51 -14.03
N SER A 181 5.39 -4.40 -13.29
CA SER A 181 5.18 -3.52 -12.13
C SER A 181 5.34 -2.02 -12.43
N LEU A 182 5.38 -1.64 -13.71
CA LEU A 182 5.54 -0.24 -14.10
C LEU A 182 4.20 0.50 -14.04
N PRO A 183 4.18 1.77 -13.62
CA PRO A 183 2.96 2.56 -13.67
C PRO A 183 2.51 2.72 -15.13
N THR A 184 1.21 2.59 -15.38
CA THR A 184 0.67 2.86 -16.71
C THR A 184 0.64 4.37 -16.98
N GLU A 185 0.66 4.76 -18.25
CA GLU A 185 0.47 6.18 -18.63
C GLU A 185 -0.82 6.74 -18.02
N LYS A 186 -1.91 5.97 -18.12
CA LYS A 186 -3.20 6.34 -17.53
C LYS A 186 -3.09 6.61 -16.02
N THR A 187 -2.43 5.73 -15.27
CA THR A 187 -2.26 5.89 -13.82
C THR A 187 -1.49 7.15 -13.46
N LEU A 188 -0.47 7.49 -14.23
CA LEU A 188 0.31 8.70 -14.02
C LEU A 188 -0.52 9.95 -14.32
N ILE A 189 -1.25 9.98 -15.44
CA ILE A 189 -2.14 11.10 -15.81
C ILE A 189 -3.25 11.26 -14.76
N ASP A 190 -3.94 10.19 -14.38
CA ASP A 190 -4.98 10.21 -13.35
C ASP A 190 -4.46 10.69 -11.98
N SER A 191 -3.15 10.62 -11.78
CA SER A 191 -2.47 11.12 -10.57
C SER A 191 -1.94 12.56 -10.71
N GLY A 192 -2.17 13.24 -11.85
CA GLY A 192 -1.65 14.58 -12.14
C GLY A 192 -0.12 14.57 -12.31
N LEU A 193 0.41 13.56 -12.99
CA LEU A 193 1.84 13.35 -13.28
C LEU A 193 2.08 13.26 -14.79
N GLU A 194 1.43 14.11 -15.58
CA GLU A 194 1.51 14.12 -17.05
C GLU A 194 2.93 14.29 -17.54
N ASP A 195 3.69 15.21 -16.93
CA ASP A 195 5.09 15.46 -17.29
C ASP A 195 5.98 14.25 -17.00
N VAL A 196 5.69 13.53 -15.90
CA VAL A 196 6.39 12.30 -15.55
C VAL A 196 6.06 11.19 -16.55
N ALA A 197 4.80 11.06 -16.94
CA ALA A 197 4.38 10.10 -17.96
C ALA A 197 5.11 10.36 -19.29
N LYS A 198 5.16 11.62 -19.72
CA LYS A 198 5.88 12.05 -20.93
C LYS A 198 7.39 11.76 -20.85
N ASP A 199 8.04 12.04 -19.71
CA ASP A 199 9.47 11.75 -19.50
C ASP A 199 9.74 10.23 -19.61
N LEU A 200 8.93 9.39 -18.91
CA LEU A 200 9.11 7.95 -18.95
C LEU A 200 8.87 7.35 -20.34
N LYS A 201 7.89 7.86 -21.10
CA LYS A 201 7.66 7.45 -22.51
C LYS A 201 8.81 7.87 -23.41
N THR A 202 9.30 9.11 -23.29
CA THR A 202 10.45 9.59 -24.07
C THR A 202 11.68 8.71 -23.84
N ARG A 203 11.86 8.23 -22.62
CA ARG A 203 12.94 7.29 -22.25
C ARG A 203 12.62 5.83 -22.62
N ARG A 204 11.45 5.53 -23.17
CA ARG A 204 10.97 4.17 -23.48
C ARG A 204 10.93 3.22 -22.27
N LEU A 205 10.67 3.80 -21.09
CA LEU A 205 10.55 3.05 -19.83
C LEU A 205 9.13 2.55 -19.60
N ILE A 206 8.12 3.22 -20.14
CA ILE A 206 6.72 2.78 -20.18
C ILE A 206 6.18 2.86 -21.61
N LYS A 207 5.05 2.15 -21.84
CA LYS A 207 4.36 2.15 -23.14
C LYS A 207 3.42 3.33 -23.32
#